data_88e6cf381696c517b8b31ee8c287c6c0
#
_entry.id   88e6cf381696c517b8b31ee8c287c6c0
#
_cell.length_a   1.000
_cell.length_b   1.000
_cell.length_c   1.000
_cell.angle_alpha   90.00
_cell.angle_beta   90.00
_cell.angle_gamma   90.00
#
_symmetry.space_group_name_H-M   'P 1'
#
loop_
_entity.id
_entity.type
_entity.pdbx_description
1 polymer ?
#
loop_
_entity_poly.entity_id
_entity_poly.type
_entity_poly.pdbx_seq_one_letter_code
_entity_poly.pdbx_strand_id
1 'polypeptide(L)'
;MNKTLTTLFALAVASVTAFSHAQEAKGDVEAGKQKIAMCIGCHGIPGYQASFPEVHRVPMISGQNAKYIAAALVAYQKGERKHPTMRGIATSLSEQDIADMAAYYEQHGKKGADLPAKPSREPSVQVAELLKKGACVSCHGDNFAKPIDPSYPKIAGQHSDYLFVALKAYKADARNPNLGRSNAIMGGISKQFTNAELKALANYIGSIDGDLQVVPQSRFR
;
A
#
# COMPACT_ATOMS: atom_id res chain seq x y z
N MET A 1 -21.73 64.19 -45.10
CA MET A 1 -20.63 63.80 -44.22
C MET A 1 -21.17 62.78 -43.18
N ASN A 2 -21.08 61.49 -43.47
CA ASN A 2 -21.65 60.43 -42.62
C ASN A 2 -20.54 59.85 -41.74
N LYS A 3 -20.72 60.03 -40.44
CA LYS A 3 -19.86 59.37 -39.47
C LYS A 3 -20.55 58.07 -39.06
N THR A 4 -20.06 56.97 -39.61
CA THR A 4 -20.46 55.64 -39.21
C THR A 4 -19.83 55.27 -37.85
N LEU A 5 -20.69 55.08 -36.86
CA LEU A 5 -20.36 54.66 -35.50
C LEU A 5 -20.18 53.13 -35.50
N THR A 6 -18.94 52.69 -35.43
CA THR A 6 -18.61 51.27 -35.32
C THR A 6 -18.66 50.86 -33.86
N THR A 7 -19.72 50.19 -33.45
CA THR A 7 -19.86 49.62 -32.10
C THR A 7 -19.12 48.29 -32.06
N LEU A 8 -17.97 48.23 -31.40
CA LEU A 8 -17.23 47.01 -31.11
C LEU A 8 -17.91 46.30 -29.91
N PHE A 9 -18.59 45.21 -30.20
CA PHE A 9 -19.05 44.27 -29.18
C PHE A 9 -17.86 43.44 -28.74
N ALA A 10 -17.28 43.73 -27.58
CA ALA A 10 -16.31 42.89 -26.93
C ALA A 10 -17.06 41.75 -26.21
N LEU A 11 -17.08 40.54 -26.79
CA LEU A 11 -17.54 39.33 -26.15
C LEU A 11 -16.46 38.89 -25.15
N ALA A 12 -16.62 39.22 -23.88
CA ALA A 12 -15.81 38.64 -22.82
C ALA A 12 -16.27 37.20 -22.58
N VAL A 13 -15.59 36.23 -23.19
CA VAL A 13 -15.73 34.83 -22.84
C VAL A 13 -15.01 34.60 -21.52
N ALA A 14 -15.73 34.65 -20.42
CA ALA A 14 -15.24 34.19 -19.12
C ALA A 14 -15.11 32.66 -19.18
N SER A 15 -13.92 32.16 -19.50
CA SER A 15 -13.55 30.74 -19.35
C SER A 15 -13.48 30.44 -17.87
N VAL A 16 -14.58 29.96 -17.29
CA VAL A 16 -14.58 29.34 -15.97
C VAL A 16 -13.86 28.00 -16.13
N THR A 17 -12.56 27.98 -15.92
CA THR A 17 -11.81 26.76 -15.69
C THR A 17 -12.26 26.22 -14.34
N ALA A 18 -13.30 25.40 -14.35
CA ALA A 18 -13.62 24.55 -13.23
C ALA A 18 -12.42 23.60 -13.04
N PHE A 19 -11.54 23.95 -12.11
CA PHE A 19 -10.61 22.97 -11.56
C PHE A 19 -11.47 21.91 -10.85
N SER A 20 -11.80 20.85 -11.57
CA SER A 20 -12.34 19.65 -10.98
C SER A 20 -11.21 19.08 -10.12
N HIS A 21 -11.11 19.55 -8.89
CA HIS A 21 -10.43 18.78 -7.86
C HIS A 21 -11.26 17.50 -7.76
N ALA A 22 -10.76 16.41 -8.32
CA ALA A 22 -11.28 15.10 -8.00
C ALA A 22 -11.16 14.96 -6.48
N GLN A 23 -12.25 15.17 -5.78
CA GLN A 23 -12.31 15.04 -4.33
C GLN A 23 -12.03 13.56 -4.06
N GLU A 24 -10.94 13.29 -3.36
CA GLU A 24 -10.56 11.93 -2.98
C GLU A 24 -11.77 11.28 -2.30
N ALA A 25 -12.23 10.14 -2.81
CA ALA A 25 -13.45 9.50 -2.33
C ALA A 25 -13.31 9.20 -0.84
N LYS A 26 -14.25 9.71 -0.04
CA LYS A 26 -14.26 9.44 1.41
C LYS A 26 -14.78 8.03 1.62
N GLY A 27 -13.97 7.19 2.28
CA GLY A 27 -14.33 5.80 2.57
C GLY A 27 -15.36 5.69 3.71
N ASP A 28 -16.31 4.77 3.55
CA ASP A 28 -17.29 4.37 4.57
C ASP A 28 -16.96 2.94 5.07
N VAL A 29 -16.79 2.80 6.38
CA VAL A 29 -16.38 1.54 7.02
C VAL A 29 -17.47 0.47 6.90
N GLU A 30 -18.74 0.83 7.09
CA GLU A 30 -19.85 -0.13 7.02
C GLU A 30 -20.13 -0.56 5.57
N ALA A 31 -20.03 0.35 4.61
CA ALA A 31 -20.08 0.00 3.20
C ALA A 31 -18.89 -0.92 2.82
N GLY A 32 -17.69 -0.62 3.32
CA GLY A 32 -16.51 -1.46 3.13
C GLY A 32 -16.69 -2.88 3.62
N LYS A 33 -17.28 -3.05 4.81
CA LYS A 33 -17.60 -4.36 5.40
C LYS A 33 -18.48 -5.24 4.50
N GLN A 34 -19.36 -4.65 3.70
CA GLN A 34 -20.20 -5.41 2.76
C GLN A 34 -19.45 -5.82 1.48
N LYS A 35 -18.32 -5.18 1.17
CA LYS A 35 -17.58 -5.34 -0.09
C LYS A 35 -16.38 -6.28 0.00
N ILE A 36 -15.97 -6.72 1.20
CA ILE A 36 -14.72 -7.47 1.43
C ILE A 36 -14.79 -8.97 1.13
N ALA A 37 -15.88 -9.50 0.61
CA ALA A 37 -16.06 -10.94 0.43
C ALA A 37 -14.92 -11.61 -0.37
N MET A 38 -14.44 -10.95 -1.42
CA MET A 38 -13.31 -11.45 -2.22
C MET A 38 -11.95 -11.31 -1.49
N CYS A 39 -11.83 -10.37 -0.56
CA CYS A 39 -10.59 -10.12 0.17
C CYS A 39 -10.35 -11.15 1.26
N ILE A 40 -11.40 -11.46 2.04
CA ILE A 40 -11.31 -12.36 3.20
C ILE A 40 -11.02 -13.81 2.81
N GLY A 41 -11.34 -14.22 1.57
CA GLY A 41 -11.03 -15.56 1.05
C GLY A 41 -9.53 -15.87 0.98
N CYS A 42 -8.68 -14.84 1.06
CA CYS A 42 -7.22 -14.97 1.10
C CYS A 42 -6.65 -14.27 2.33
N HIS A 43 -6.96 -12.97 2.51
CA HIS A 43 -6.40 -12.14 3.58
C HIS A 43 -6.98 -12.42 4.98
N GLY A 44 -8.09 -13.16 5.09
CA GLY A 44 -8.71 -13.58 6.34
C GLY A 44 -8.38 -15.02 6.77
N ILE A 45 -7.49 -15.71 6.07
CA ILE A 45 -7.12 -17.12 6.37
C ILE A 45 -5.69 -17.16 6.92
N PRO A 46 -5.49 -17.52 8.21
CA PRO A 46 -4.16 -17.64 8.79
C PRO A 46 -3.30 -18.63 8.00
N GLY A 47 -2.07 -18.21 7.67
CA GLY A 47 -1.10 -19.06 6.98
C GLY A 47 -1.38 -19.31 5.49
N TYR A 48 -2.44 -18.73 4.92
CA TYR A 48 -2.73 -18.86 3.49
C TYR A 48 -1.57 -18.34 2.62
N GLN A 49 -1.19 -19.12 1.62
CA GLN A 49 -0.06 -18.82 0.75
C GLN A 49 -0.50 -18.61 -0.70
N ALA A 50 0.05 -17.57 -1.32
CA ALA A 50 0.06 -17.45 -2.77
C ALA A 50 1.16 -18.35 -3.33
N SER A 51 0.88 -19.03 -4.46
CA SER A 51 1.83 -19.90 -5.13
C SER A 51 2.46 -19.26 -6.38
N PHE A 52 1.87 -18.21 -6.89
CA PHE A 52 2.30 -17.55 -8.11
C PHE A 52 2.23 -16.02 -7.95
N PRO A 53 3.20 -15.23 -8.48
CA PRO A 53 4.43 -15.66 -9.20
C PRO A 53 5.54 -16.22 -8.30
N GLU A 54 5.45 -16.08 -6.99
CA GLU A 54 6.36 -16.64 -5.99
C GLU A 54 5.57 -17.12 -4.76
N VAL A 55 6.04 -18.15 -4.11
CA VAL A 55 5.42 -18.66 -2.88
C VAL A 55 5.70 -17.72 -1.72
N HIS A 56 4.63 -17.21 -1.11
CA HIS A 56 4.67 -16.39 0.10
C HIS A 56 3.32 -16.37 0.80
N ARG A 57 3.31 -16.10 2.09
CA ARG A 57 2.05 -15.87 2.82
C ARG A 57 1.35 -14.63 2.30
N VAL A 58 0.04 -14.73 2.12
CA VAL A 58 -0.79 -13.57 1.76
C VAL A 58 -0.66 -12.51 2.85
N PRO A 59 -0.36 -11.23 2.49
CA PRO A 59 -0.02 -10.23 3.50
C PRO A 59 -1.18 -9.88 4.42
N MET A 60 -0.85 -9.54 5.64
CA MET A 60 -1.77 -8.93 6.59
C MET A 60 -2.15 -7.53 6.13
N ILE A 61 -3.45 -7.26 6.05
CA ILE A 61 -3.99 -5.96 5.63
C ILE A 61 -4.89 -5.32 6.69
N SER A 62 -5.40 -6.09 7.66
CA SER A 62 -6.14 -5.54 8.79
C SER A 62 -5.22 -4.72 9.69
N GLY A 63 -5.64 -3.49 10.00
CA GLY A 63 -4.85 -2.50 10.74
C GLY A 63 -3.91 -1.64 9.86
N GLN A 64 -3.82 -1.90 8.56
CA GLN A 64 -2.99 -1.11 7.64
C GLN A 64 -3.64 0.25 7.32
N ASN A 65 -2.83 1.27 7.06
CA ASN A 65 -3.32 2.62 6.72
C ASN A 65 -4.21 2.60 5.47
N ALA A 66 -5.38 3.23 5.55
CA ALA A 66 -6.35 3.31 4.45
C ALA A 66 -5.72 3.92 3.18
N LYS A 67 -4.97 5.02 3.34
CA LYS A 67 -4.29 5.69 2.23
C LYS A 67 -3.33 4.77 1.49
N TYR A 68 -2.57 3.95 2.23
CA TYR A 68 -1.68 2.95 1.63
C TYR A 68 -2.45 1.82 0.93
N ILE A 69 -3.53 1.31 1.54
CA ILE A 69 -4.36 0.26 0.92
C ILE A 69 -4.95 0.75 -0.40
N ALA A 70 -5.55 1.96 -0.39
CA ALA A 70 -6.11 2.57 -1.59
C ALA A 70 -5.06 2.73 -2.70
N ALA A 71 -3.90 3.32 -2.38
CA ALA A 71 -2.80 3.46 -3.33
C ALA A 71 -2.30 2.11 -3.88
N ALA A 72 -2.26 1.08 -3.03
CA ALA A 72 -1.86 -0.27 -3.44
C ALA A 72 -2.86 -0.89 -4.43
N LEU A 73 -4.17 -0.76 -4.19
CA LEU A 73 -5.21 -1.26 -5.09
C LEU A 73 -5.19 -0.55 -6.44
N VAL A 74 -5.06 0.78 -6.44
CA VAL A 74 -4.89 1.58 -7.67
C VAL A 74 -3.62 1.17 -8.44
N ALA A 75 -2.51 0.91 -7.74
CA ALA A 75 -1.28 0.45 -8.37
C ALA A 75 -1.43 -0.94 -9.03
N TYR A 76 -2.27 -1.84 -8.47
CA TYR A 76 -2.63 -3.10 -9.14
C TYR A 76 -3.49 -2.86 -10.37
N GLN A 77 -4.49 -1.97 -10.32
CA GLN A 77 -5.31 -1.60 -11.49
C GLN A 77 -4.45 -1.09 -12.64
N LYS A 78 -3.51 -0.19 -12.34
CA LYS A 78 -2.59 0.41 -13.32
C LYS A 78 -1.48 -0.53 -13.79
N GLY A 79 -1.31 -1.71 -13.18
CA GLY A 79 -0.21 -2.62 -13.47
C GLY A 79 1.16 -2.15 -12.92
N GLU A 80 1.19 -1.11 -12.10
CA GLU A 80 2.38 -0.64 -11.39
C GLU A 80 2.84 -1.63 -10.31
N ARG A 81 1.90 -2.40 -9.74
CA ARG A 81 2.13 -3.62 -8.98
C ARG A 81 1.69 -4.81 -9.79
N LYS A 82 2.64 -5.68 -10.11
CA LYS A 82 2.40 -6.86 -10.94
C LYS A 82 2.17 -8.07 -10.05
N HIS A 83 0.92 -8.43 -9.88
CA HIS A 83 0.48 -9.65 -9.22
C HIS A 83 -0.85 -10.05 -9.86
N PRO A 84 -0.88 -11.12 -10.68
CA PRO A 84 -2.06 -11.45 -11.52
C PRO A 84 -3.37 -11.54 -10.74
N THR A 85 -3.39 -12.26 -9.61
CA THR A 85 -4.59 -12.39 -8.77
C THR A 85 -5.06 -11.03 -8.25
N MET A 86 -4.16 -10.22 -7.67
CA MET A 86 -4.55 -8.92 -7.12
C MET A 86 -4.95 -7.92 -8.20
N ARG A 87 -4.36 -8.01 -9.39
CA ARG A 87 -4.78 -7.20 -10.53
C ARG A 87 -6.20 -7.58 -10.95
N GLY A 88 -6.51 -8.88 -11.05
CA GLY A 88 -7.87 -9.37 -11.38
C GLY A 88 -8.92 -8.86 -10.38
N ILE A 89 -8.61 -8.87 -9.08
CA ILE A 89 -9.48 -8.32 -8.05
C ILE A 89 -9.61 -6.79 -8.20
N ALA A 90 -8.49 -6.07 -8.26
CA ALA A 90 -8.48 -4.62 -8.23
C ALA A 90 -9.15 -3.98 -9.45
N THR A 91 -9.04 -4.58 -10.65
CA THR A 91 -9.63 -4.03 -11.87
C THR A 91 -11.16 -3.97 -11.86
N SER A 92 -11.83 -4.74 -11.00
CA SER A 92 -13.29 -4.71 -10.85
C SER A 92 -13.79 -3.64 -9.86
N LEU A 93 -12.90 -2.96 -9.15
CA LEU A 93 -13.26 -2.02 -8.08
C LEU A 93 -13.38 -0.59 -8.63
N SER A 94 -14.44 0.11 -8.22
CA SER A 94 -14.56 1.55 -8.39
C SER A 94 -13.68 2.31 -7.37
N GLU A 95 -13.46 3.60 -7.58
CA GLU A 95 -12.77 4.46 -6.62
C GLU A 95 -13.46 4.46 -5.24
N GLN A 96 -14.80 4.47 -5.21
CA GLN A 96 -15.56 4.40 -3.97
C GLN A 96 -15.41 3.04 -3.28
N ASP A 97 -15.38 1.92 -4.03
CA ASP A 97 -15.14 0.59 -3.45
C ASP A 97 -13.75 0.51 -2.80
N ILE A 98 -12.75 1.05 -3.46
CA ILE A 98 -11.38 1.12 -2.94
C ILE A 98 -11.35 1.94 -1.64
N ALA A 99 -11.98 3.12 -1.62
CA ALA A 99 -12.02 3.98 -0.45
C ALA A 99 -12.72 3.30 0.75
N ASP A 100 -13.88 2.68 0.52
CA ASP A 100 -14.67 2.01 1.55
C ASP A 100 -13.94 0.80 2.13
N MET A 101 -13.39 -0.07 1.28
CA MET A 101 -12.62 -1.23 1.73
C MET A 101 -11.34 -0.83 2.45
N ALA A 102 -10.66 0.23 2.00
CA ALA A 102 -9.48 0.76 2.66
C ALA A 102 -9.81 1.29 4.07
N ALA A 103 -10.89 2.07 4.21
CA ALA A 103 -11.39 2.56 5.50
C ALA A 103 -11.76 1.41 6.45
N TYR A 104 -12.42 0.37 5.94
CA TYR A 104 -12.74 -0.82 6.71
C TYR A 104 -11.48 -1.51 7.25
N TYR A 105 -10.51 -1.82 6.37
CA TYR A 105 -9.31 -2.55 6.79
C TYR A 105 -8.41 -1.75 7.71
N GLU A 106 -8.40 -0.44 7.64
CA GLU A 106 -7.66 0.39 8.59
C GLU A 106 -8.18 0.22 10.02
N GLN A 107 -9.48 0.04 10.22
CA GLN A 107 -10.09 -0.14 11.54
C GLN A 107 -10.20 -1.61 11.94
N HIS A 108 -10.25 -2.52 10.96
CA HIS A 108 -10.45 -3.94 11.18
C HIS A 108 -9.27 -4.56 11.94
N GLY A 109 -9.57 -5.21 13.04
CA GLY A 109 -8.58 -5.91 13.85
C GLY A 109 -7.70 -5.03 14.75
N LYS A 110 -7.96 -3.73 14.85
CA LYS A 110 -7.24 -2.87 15.81
C LYS A 110 -7.46 -3.36 17.23
N LYS A 111 -6.36 -3.65 17.95
CA LYS A 111 -6.40 -4.14 19.34
C LYS A 111 -6.41 -3.01 20.38
N GLY A 112 -6.35 -1.75 19.97
CA GLY A 112 -6.38 -0.60 20.89
C GLY A 112 -5.13 -0.44 21.78
N ALA A 113 -4.17 -1.35 21.69
CA ALA A 113 -2.91 -1.24 22.43
C ALA A 113 -1.95 -0.29 21.70
N ASP A 114 -1.37 0.65 22.43
CA ASP A 114 -0.30 1.48 21.91
C ASP A 114 0.97 0.66 21.74
N LEU A 115 1.46 0.60 20.49
CA LEU A 115 2.75 0.00 20.23
C LEU A 115 3.88 0.90 20.80
N PRO A 116 4.96 0.29 21.33
CA PRO A 116 6.11 1.04 21.83
C PRO A 116 6.70 1.94 20.75
N ALA A 117 7.33 3.04 21.16
CA ALA A 117 7.96 3.98 20.22
C ALA A 117 9.16 3.35 19.47
N LYS A 118 9.81 2.35 20.07
CA LYS A 118 10.94 1.61 19.50
C LYS A 118 10.51 0.19 19.13
N PRO A 119 11.27 -0.49 18.23
CA PRO A 119 11.05 -1.91 17.94
C PRO A 119 11.10 -2.75 19.21
N SER A 120 10.25 -3.78 19.28
CA SER A 120 10.22 -4.73 20.41
C SER A 120 11.47 -5.62 20.52
N ARG A 121 12.32 -5.58 19.49
CA ARG A 121 13.55 -6.36 19.41
C ARG A 121 14.65 -5.55 18.74
N GLU A 122 15.84 -5.56 19.31
CA GLU A 122 17.02 -4.92 18.70
C GLU A 122 17.49 -5.69 17.47
N PRO A 123 17.91 -5.00 16.41
CA PRO A 123 18.51 -5.65 15.25
C PRO A 123 19.92 -6.15 15.56
N SER A 124 20.39 -7.17 14.86
CA SER A 124 21.81 -7.49 14.85
C SER A 124 22.63 -6.34 14.28
N VAL A 125 23.92 -6.28 14.60
CA VAL A 125 24.83 -5.22 14.08
C VAL A 125 24.74 -5.12 12.55
N GLN A 126 24.77 -6.25 11.86
CA GLN A 126 24.63 -6.29 10.40
C GLN A 126 23.30 -5.70 9.93
N VAL A 127 22.18 -6.06 10.55
CA VAL A 127 20.86 -5.55 10.15
C VAL A 127 20.74 -4.05 10.47
N ALA A 128 21.30 -3.58 11.59
CA ALA A 128 21.32 -2.16 11.94
C ALA A 128 22.02 -1.33 10.85
N GLU A 129 23.16 -1.80 10.34
CA GLU A 129 23.88 -1.14 9.25
C GLU A 129 23.06 -1.13 7.93
N LEU A 130 22.33 -2.22 7.64
CA LEU A 130 21.45 -2.28 6.47
C LEU A 130 20.27 -1.29 6.61
N LEU A 131 19.65 -1.22 7.78
CA LEU A 131 18.56 -0.27 8.07
C LEU A 131 19.02 1.19 7.93
N LYS A 132 20.23 1.50 8.42
CA LYS A 132 20.87 2.80 8.27
C LYS A 132 21.17 3.12 6.82
N LYS A 133 21.78 2.19 6.07
CA LYS A 133 22.08 2.33 4.65
C LYS A 133 20.85 2.63 3.81
N GLY A 134 19.73 1.97 4.09
CA GLY A 134 18.45 2.18 3.41
C GLY A 134 17.62 3.33 3.96
N ALA A 135 18.05 3.99 5.03
CA ALA A 135 17.30 5.05 5.74
C ALA A 135 15.83 4.65 6.02
N CYS A 136 15.58 3.38 6.37
CA CYS A 136 14.23 2.79 6.42
C CYS A 136 13.30 3.51 7.40
N VAL A 137 13.84 3.91 8.56
CA VAL A 137 13.07 4.58 9.63
C VAL A 137 12.58 5.98 9.23
N SER A 138 13.26 6.64 8.29
CA SER A 138 12.89 8.00 7.87
C SER A 138 11.52 8.09 7.21
N CYS A 139 10.98 6.97 6.71
CA CYS A 139 9.66 6.90 6.09
C CYS A 139 8.71 5.96 6.86
N HIS A 140 9.23 4.80 7.30
CA HIS A 140 8.40 3.78 7.97
C HIS A 140 8.26 4.00 9.48
N GLY A 141 8.92 5.02 10.05
CA GLY A 141 8.95 5.33 11.48
C GLY A 141 9.91 4.43 12.26
N ASP A 142 10.27 4.84 13.46
CA ASP A 142 11.30 4.16 14.27
C ASP A 142 10.93 2.72 14.62
N ASN A 143 9.67 2.46 14.89
CA ASN A 143 9.15 1.11 15.21
C ASN A 143 8.56 0.36 14.00
N PHE A 144 8.64 0.90 12.79
CA PHE A 144 8.07 0.34 11.54
C PHE A 144 6.54 0.11 11.55
N ALA A 145 5.85 0.53 12.62
CA ALA A 145 4.40 0.43 12.76
C ALA A 145 3.70 1.80 12.74
N LYS A 146 4.46 2.89 12.89
CA LYS A 146 3.95 4.27 12.84
C LYS A 146 4.72 5.05 11.77
N PRO A 147 4.43 4.85 10.47
CA PRO A 147 5.08 5.60 9.39
C PRO A 147 4.79 7.10 9.51
N ILE A 148 5.69 7.93 8.98
CA ILE A 148 5.59 9.40 9.06
C ILE A 148 4.45 9.97 8.23
N ASP A 149 3.95 9.23 7.24
CA ASP A 149 2.80 9.57 6.42
C ASP A 149 1.94 8.32 6.20
N PRO A 150 0.59 8.42 6.24
CA PRO A 150 -0.30 7.28 6.06
C PRO A 150 -0.31 6.69 4.64
N SER A 151 0.34 7.32 3.68
CA SER A 151 0.59 6.73 2.35
C SER A 151 1.73 5.70 2.37
N TYR A 152 2.56 5.71 3.41
CA TYR A 152 3.57 4.68 3.62
C TYR A 152 3.02 3.51 4.43
N PRO A 153 3.43 2.27 4.12
CA PRO A 153 2.90 1.11 4.82
C PRO A 153 3.50 0.96 6.22
N LYS A 154 2.67 0.50 7.14
CA LYS A 154 3.12 -0.20 8.33
C LYS A 154 3.73 -1.52 7.88
N ILE A 155 4.88 -1.88 8.40
CA ILE A 155 5.62 -3.07 7.98
C ILE A 155 6.07 -3.96 9.15
N ALA A 156 6.04 -3.44 10.39
CA ALA A 156 6.34 -4.23 11.59
C ALA A 156 5.42 -5.45 11.70
N GLY A 157 5.99 -6.62 11.97
CA GLY A 157 5.27 -7.86 12.16
C GLY A 157 4.65 -8.47 10.91
N GLN A 158 4.76 -7.80 9.75
CA GLN A 158 4.29 -8.36 8.48
C GLN A 158 5.05 -9.63 8.13
N HIS A 159 4.43 -10.56 7.43
CA HIS A 159 5.06 -11.82 7.03
C HIS A 159 6.40 -11.60 6.32
N SER A 160 7.47 -12.15 6.86
CA SER A 160 8.84 -11.94 6.37
C SER A 160 9.05 -12.45 4.93
N ASP A 161 8.40 -13.54 4.55
CA ASP A 161 8.39 -14.06 3.18
C ASP A 161 7.72 -13.08 2.20
N TYR A 162 6.58 -12.51 2.58
CA TYR A 162 5.94 -11.45 1.79
C TYR A 162 6.80 -10.19 1.70
N LEU A 163 7.38 -9.74 2.82
CA LEU A 163 8.29 -8.57 2.82
C LEU A 163 9.46 -8.79 1.86
N PHE A 164 10.05 -9.99 1.88
CA PHE A 164 11.16 -10.33 0.99
C PHE A 164 10.75 -10.31 -0.49
N VAL A 165 9.61 -10.93 -0.83
CA VAL A 165 9.07 -10.89 -2.20
C VAL A 165 8.75 -9.44 -2.61
N ALA A 166 8.18 -8.64 -1.71
CA ALA A 166 7.90 -7.22 -1.98
C ALA A 166 9.17 -6.40 -2.26
N LEU A 167 10.22 -6.58 -1.47
CA LEU A 167 11.51 -5.90 -1.68
C LEU A 167 12.18 -6.33 -2.99
N LYS A 168 12.14 -7.63 -3.32
CA LYS A 168 12.63 -8.12 -4.63
C LYS A 168 11.81 -7.54 -5.79
N ALA A 169 10.49 -7.40 -5.63
CA ALA A 169 9.64 -6.86 -6.67
C ALA A 169 10.00 -5.40 -7.03
N TYR A 170 10.48 -4.60 -6.08
CA TYR A 170 10.98 -3.26 -6.37
C TYR A 170 12.31 -3.25 -7.15
N LYS A 171 13.09 -4.35 -7.09
CA LYS A 171 14.32 -4.53 -7.90
C LYS A 171 14.04 -5.13 -9.28
N ALA A 172 12.88 -5.76 -9.46
CA ALA A 172 12.58 -6.49 -10.67
C ALA A 172 12.61 -5.60 -11.91
N ASP A 173 13.03 -6.18 -13.02
CA ASP A 173 12.98 -5.53 -14.32
C ASP A 173 11.52 -5.22 -14.70
N ALA A 174 11.28 -4.02 -15.17
CA ALA A 174 9.96 -3.58 -15.62
C ALA A 174 9.35 -4.47 -16.73
N ARG A 175 10.20 -5.21 -17.46
CA ARG A 175 9.80 -6.16 -18.50
C ARG A 175 9.19 -7.45 -17.97
N ASN A 176 9.42 -7.81 -16.68
CA ASN A 176 8.77 -9.00 -16.13
C ASN A 176 7.25 -8.77 -16.07
N PRO A 177 6.43 -9.59 -16.74
CA PRO A 177 4.98 -9.36 -16.81
C PRO A 177 4.26 -9.65 -15.49
N ASN A 178 4.81 -10.53 -14.65
CA ASN A 178 4.13 -11.08 -13.47
C ASN A 178 4.72 -10.60 -12.14
N LEU A 179 5.93 -10.02 -12.17
CA LEU A 179 6.63 -9.57 -10.97
C LEU A 179 7.15 -8.15 -11.18
N GLY A 180 6.90 -7.29 -10.20
CA GLY A 180 7.43 -5.93 -10.20
C GLY A 180 6.54 -4.95 -9.42
N ARG A 181 7.17 -3.91 -8.91
CA ARG A 181 6.52 -2.77 -8.26
C ARG A 181 7.19 -1.49 -8.74
N SER A 182 6.42 -0.64 -9.39
CA SER A 182 6.90 0.66 -9.86
C SER A 182 6.77 1.67 -8.72
N ASN A 183 7.89 1.94 -8.05
CA ASN A 183 8.03 3.01 -7.06
C ASN A 183 9.48 3.47 -7.08
N ALA A 184 9.70 4.73 -7.43
CA ALA A 184 11.06 5.27 -7.62
C ALA A 184 11.89 5.22 -6.33
N ILE A 185 11.29 5.56 -5.19
CA ILE A 185 11.97 5.61 -3.90
C ILE A 185 12.36 4.19 -3.46
N MET A 186 11.37 3.29 -3.32
CA MET A 186 11.64 1.92 -2.87
C MET A 186 12.46 1.12 -3.89
N GLY A 187 12.32 1.41 -5.17
CA GLY A 187 13.15 0.85 -6.23
C GLY A 187 14.62 1.28 -6.10
N GLY A 188 14.87 2.56 -5.87
CA GLY A 188 16.21 3.10 -5.63
C GLY A 188 16.85 2.50 -4.36
N ILE A 189 16.07 2.37 -3.29
CA ILE A 189 16.54 1.76 -2.04
C ILE A 189 16.84 0.27 -2.25
N SER A 190 15.89 -0.50 -2.76
CA SER A 190 16.01 -1.97 -2.88
C SER A 190 17.16 -2.39 -3.79
N LYS A 191 17.49 -1.61 -4.82
CA LYS A 191 18.61 -1.88 -5.73
C LYS A 191 19.99 -1.81 -5.06
N GLN A 192 20.11 -1.14 -3.92
CA GLN A 192 21.38 -1.03 -3.17
C GLN A 192 21.76 -2.31 -2.43
N PHE A 193 20.85 -3.28 -2.33
CA PHE A 193 21.00 -4.48 -1.51
C PHE A 193 21.04 -5.75 -2.35
N THR A 194 21.80 -6.72 -1.91
CA THR A 194 21.73 -8.09 -2.39
C THR A 194 20.43 -8.76 -1.93
N ASN A 195 20.04 -9.87 -2.53
CA ASN A 195 18.85 -10.62 -2.09
C ASN A 195 19.03 -11.20 -0.66
N ALA A 196 20.25 -11.55 -0.27
CA ALA A 196 20.55 -11.99 1.10
C ALA A 196 20.30 -10.86 2.12
N GLU A 197 20.76 -9.65 1.82
CA GLU A 197 20.53 -8.47 2.67
C GLU A 197 19.04 -8.10 2.74
N LEU A 198 18.31 -8.13 1.60
CA LEU A 198 16.86 -7.92 1.60
C LEU A 198 16.11 -8.96 2.43
N LYS A 199 16.57 -10.22 2.41
CA LYS A 199 16.00 -11.28 3.24
C LYS A 199 16.27 -11.05 4.72
N ALA A 200 17.48 -10.58 5.07
CA ALA A 200 17.83 -10.24 6.45
C ALA A 200 16.95 -9.09 6.99
N LEU A 201 16.77 -8.03 6.20
CA LEU A 201 15.86 -6.92 6.52
C LEU A 201 14.42 -7.40 6.69
N ALA A 202 13.91 -8.21 5.76
CA ALA A 202 12.55 -8.74 5.80
C ALA A 202 12.33 -9.63 7.04
N ASN A 203 13.30 -10.47 7.40
CA ASN A 203 13.22 -11.32 8.57
C ASN A 203 13.20 -10.50 9.87
N TYR A 204 14.03 -9.49 9.99
CA TYR A 204 14.05 -8.62 11.16
C TYR A 204 12.72 -7.87 11.30
N ILE A 205 12.28 -7.15 10.25
CA ILE A 205 11.05 -6.36 10.27
C ILE A 205 9.82 -7.23 10.52
N GLY A 206 9.80 -8.45 9.97
CA GLY A 206 8.72 -9.41 10.22
C GLY A 206 8.74 -10.04 11.62
N SER A 207 9.85 -9.89 12.37
CA SER A 207 10.01 -10.46 13.72
C SER A 207 9.68 -9.50 14.86
N ILE A 208 9.52 -8.21 14.57
CA ILE A 208 9.18 -7.20 15.57
C ILE A 208 7.66 -7.04 15.69
N ASP A 209 7.20 -6.60 16.85
CA ASP A 209 5.78 -6.43 17.11
C ASP A 209 5.18 -5.33 16.24
N GLY A 210 3.99 -5.60 15.72
CA GLY A 210 3.18 -4.71 14.90
C GLY A 210 1.70 -4.85 15.19
N ASP A 211 0.89 -3.99 14.59
CA ASP A 211 -0.57 -4.00 14.71
C ASP A 211 -1.29 -4.59 13.48
N LEU A 212 -0.52 -5.07 12.51
CA LEU A 212 -1.07 -5.77 11.35
C LEU A 212 -1.56 -7.18 11.73
N GLN A 213 -2.66 -7.61 11.15
CA GLN A 213 -3.27 -8.89 11.48
C GLN A 213 -3.87 -9.61 10.28
N VAL A 214 -3.95 -10.95 10.41
CA VAL A 214 -4.92 -11.76 9.69
C VAL A 214 -6.09 -11.98 10.66
N VAL A 215 -7.26 -11.45 10.31
CA VAL A 215 -8.47 -11.61 11.14
C VAL A 215 -9.40 -12.63 10.49
N PRO A 216 -9.53 -13.84 11.08
CA PRO A 216 -10.43 -14.86 10.55
C PRO A 216 -11.88 -14.40 10.54
N GLN A 217 -12.60 -14.72 9.47
CA GLN A 217 -14.00 -14.41 9.32
C GLN A 217 -14.83 -15.68 9.52
N SER A 218 -15.89 -15.59 10.36
CA SER A 218 -16.76 -16.73 10.67
C SER A 218 -17.52 -17.30 9.47
N ARG A 219 -17.68 -16.55 8.40
CA ARG A 219 -18.36 -17.00 7.16
C ARG A 219 -17.68 -18.19 6.47
N PHE A 220 -16.40 -18.43 6.77
CA PHE A 220 -15.57 -19.45 6.11
C PHE A 220 -15.09 -20.52 7.09
N ARG A 221 -15.79 -20.71 8.21
CA ARG A 221 -15.55 -21.80 9.16
C ARG A 221 -16.55 -22.93 8.94
#